data_1ca27c50591eea2fb4ec81aab4a36053
#
_entry.id   1ca27c50591eea2fb4ec81aab4a36053
#
_cell.length_a   1.000
_cell.length_b   1.000
_cell.length_c   1.000
_cell.angle_alpha   90.00
_cell.angle_beta   90.00
_cell.angle_gamma   90.00
#
_symmetry.space_group_name_H-M   'P 1'
#
loop_
_entity.id
_entity.type
_entity.pdbx_description
1 polymer ?
#
loop_
_entity_poly.entity_id
_entity_poly.type
_entity_poly.pdbx_seq_one_letter_code
_entity_poly.pdbx_strand_id
1 'polypeptide(L)'
;RRVYIIGLSMGGMATFDLVIRFPETFAAAIPICGSVNPTRLSAAKDVHFRIFHGDADKSVPVEGSREAYKALKAAGADVEYIEFAGCTHNSWNPAFNYPDFMKWLFKQRSH
;
A
#
# COMPACT_ATOMS: atom_id res chain seq x y z
N ARG A 1 8.17 -7.59 15.64
CA ARG A 1 7.71 -6.23 15.72
C ARG A 1 6.36 -6.04 15.04
N ARG A 2 5.53 -5.20 15.60
CA ARG A 2 4.15 -4.99 15.13
C ARG A 2 3.82 -3.51 14.93
N VAL A 3 4.68 -2.80 14.23
CA VAL A 3 4.40 -1.40 13.89
C VAL A 3 3.79 -1.38 12.50
N TYR A 4 2.64 -0.73 12.36
CA TYR A 4 1.89 -0.68 11.10
C TYR A 4 1.69 0.76 10.67
N ILE A 5 1.56 0.97 9.37
CA ILE A 5 1.28 2.30 8.83
C ILE A 5 0.17 2.21 7.79
N ILE A 6 -0.80 3.10 7.91
CA ILE A 6 -1.94 3.24 6.99
C ILE A 6 -1.98 4.69 6.56
N GLY A 7 -2.14 4.94 5.29
CA GLY A 7 -2.26 6.30 4.80
C GLY A 7 -3.10 6.37 3.54
N LEU A 8 -3.80 7.49 3.36
CA LEU A 8 -4.63 7.70 2.18
C LEU A 8 -4.21 8.97 1.45
N SER A 9 -4.30 8.96 0.13
CA SER A 9 -3.92 10.07 -0.74
C SER A 9 -2.47 10.49 -0.50
N MET A 10 -2.22 11.74 -0.08
CA MET A 10 -0.87 12.18 0.29
C MET A 10 -0.30 11.33 1.43
N GLY A 11 -1.17 10.89 2.36
CA GLY A 11 -0.77 9.94 3.40
C GLY A 11 -0.37 8.58 2.85
N GLY A 12 -0.97 8.16 1.73
CA GLY A 12 -0.56 6.94 1.03
C GLY A 12 0.83 7.09 0.42
N MET A 13 1.11 8.24 -0.16
CA MET A 13 2.45 8.56 -0.67
C MET A 13 3.47 8.58 0.46
N ALA A 14 3.12 9.18 1.59
CA ALA A 14 3.97 9.22 2.77
C ALA A 14 4.20 7.81 3.34
N THR A 15 3.19 6.94 3.27
CA THR A 15 3.28 5.55 3.70
C THR A 15 4.37 4.83 2.91
N PHE A 16 4.36 4.94 1.57
CA PHE A 16 5.40 4.36 0.74
C PHE A 16 6.78 4.94 1.09
N ASP A 17 6.85 6.25 1.21
CA ASP A 17 8.13 6.92 1.49
C ASP A 17 8.73 6.47 2.82
N LEU A 18 7.91 6.39 3.87
CA LEU A 18 8.38 6.00 5.19
C LEU A 18 8.85 4.55 5.23
N VAL A 19 8.16 3.62 4.57
CA VAL A 19 8.60 2.23 4.58
C VAL A 19 9.86 2.03 3.74
N ILE A 20 10.08 2.85 2.72
CA ILE A 20 11.32 2.83 1.93
C ILE A 20 12.48 3.33 2.79
N ARG A 21 12.26 4.39 3.56
CA ARG A 21 13.31 4.98 4.40
C ARG A 21 13.59 4.16 5.65
N PHE A 22 12.56 3.56 6.23
CA PHE A 22 12.67 2.85 7.51
C PHE A 22 12.04 1.45 7.42
N PRO A 23 12.50 0.59 6.49
CA PRO A 23 11.84 -0.69 6.26
C PRO A 23 11.88 -1.63 7.47
N GLU A 24 12.84 -1.46 8.36
CA GLU A 24 12.99 -2.30 9.54
C GLU A 24 12.00 -1.94 10.65
N THR A 25 11.38 -0.77 10.56
CA THR A 25 10.46 -0.27 11.58
C THR A 25 9.07 -0.87 11.43
N PHE A 26 8.63 -1.10 10.17
CA PHE A 26 7.25 -1.44 9.89
C PHE A 26 7.07 -2.91 9.53
N ALA A 27 6.09 -3.57 10.16
CA ALA A 27 5.70 -4.93 9.81
C ALA A 27 4.78 -4.94 8.60
N ALA A 28 3.90 -3.94 8.48
CA ALA A 28 2.92 -3.87 7.39
C ALA A 28 2.58 -2.44 7.02
N ALA A 29 2.15 -2.26 5.78
CA ALA A 29 1.75 -0.96 5.24
C ALA A 29 0.51 -1.11 4.37
N ILE A 30 -0.43 -0.18 4.53
CA ILE A 30 -1.64 -0.11 3.70
C ILE A 30 -1.71 1.28 3.09
N PRO A 31 -1.07 1.50 1.94
CA PRO A 31 -1.25 2.74 1.19
C PRO A 31 -2.54 2.70 0.39
N ILE A 32 -3.37 3.73 0.55
CA ILE A 32 -4.66 3.85 -0.11
C ILE A 32 -4.60 5.05 -1.05
N CYS A 33 -4.82 4.83 -2.34
CA CYS A 33 -4.77 5.82 -3.41
C CYS A 33 -3.52 6.73 -3.33
N GLY A 34 -2.38 6.13 -3.04
CA GLY A 34 -1.09 6.79 -3.08
C GLY A 34 -0.31 6.42 -4.33
N SER A 35 0.79 7.11 -4.57
CA SER A 35 1.71 6.75 -5.64
C SER A 35 3.14 6.82 -5.14
N VAL A 36 4.06 6.23 -5.90
CA VAL A 36 5.46 6.13 -5.49
C VAL A 36 6.33 5.93 -6.72
N ASN A 37 7.59 6.33 -6.62
CA ASN A 37 8.59 5.95 -7.62
C ASN A 37 8.91 4.45 -7.42
N PRO A 38 8.50 3.58 -8.35
CA PRO A 38 8.61 2.14 -8.13
C PRO A 38 10.04 1.63 -8.06
N THR A 39 11.01 2.39 -8.56
CA THR A 39 12.41 1.95 -8.57
C THR A 39 13.01 1.86 -7.17
N ARG A 40 12.39 2.48 -6.16
CA ARG A 40 12.89 2.48 -4.78
C ARG A 40 12.24 1.42 -3.91
N LEU A 41 11.22 0.74 -4.40
CA LEU A 41 10.40 -0.15 -3.57
C LEU A 41 11.10 -1.43 -3.12
N SER A 42 12.16 -1.85 -3.82
CA SER A 42 12.90 -3.04 -3.41
C SER A 42 13.49 -2.91 -2.00
N ALA A 43 13.74 -1.68 -1.52
CA ALA A 43 14.22 -1.45 -0.17
C ALA A 43 13.20 -1.89 0.90
N ALA A 44 11.91 -1.94 0.56
CA ALA A 44 10.83 -2.27 1.48
C ALA A 44 10.28 -3.69 1.25
N LYS A 45 11.02 -4.57 0.58
CA LYS A 45 10.53 -5.89 0.19
C LYS A 45 10.13 -6.79 1.36
N ASP A 46 10.64 -6.52 2.56
CA ASP A 46 10.34 -7.31 3.75
C ASP A 46 9.13 -6.78 4.54
N VAL A 47 8.56 -5.65 4.12
CA VAL A 47 7.32 -5.13 4.69
C VAL A 47 6.14 -5.82 4.00
N HIS A 48 5.11 -6.18 4.75
CA HIS A 48 3.89 -6.75 4.16
C HIS A 48 2.99 -5.62 3.67
N PHE A 49 2.54 -5.72 2.42
CA PHE A 49 1.74 -4.66 1.79
C PHE A 49 0.35 -5.12 1.41
N ARG A 50 -0.62 -4.23 1.60
CA ARG A 50 -1.93 -4.35 0.99
C ARG A 50 -2.27 -2.98 0.40
N ILE A 51 -2.32 -2.88 -0.92
CA ILE A 51 -2.47 -1.62 -1.65
C ILE A 51 -3.89 -1.50 -2.17
N PHE A 52 -4.52 -0.34 -1.95
CA PHE A 52 -5.88 -0.06 -2.42
C PHE A 52 -5.88 1.16 -3.32
N HIS A 53 -6.66 1.11 -4.40
CA HIS A 53 -6.83 2.24 -5.30
C HIS A 53 -8.11 2.09 -6.11
N GLY A 54 -8.75 3.21 -6.46
CA GLY A 54 -9.90 3.23 -7.36
C GLY A 54 -9.45 3.48 -8.79
N ASP A 55 -10.01 2.74 -9.75
CA ASP A 55 -9.57 2.85 -11.13
C ASP A 55 -10.08 4.12 -11.84
N ALA A 56 -11.03 4.82 -11.24
CA ALA A 56 -11.55 6.10 -11.76
C ALA A 56 -10.97 7.32 -11.01
N ASP A 57 -9.90 7.15 -10.26
CA ASP A 57 -9.25 8.24 -9.53
C ASP A 57 -8.57 9.19 -10.50
N LYS A 58 -9.03 10.44 -10.49
CA LYS A 58 -8.49 11.50 -11.36
C LYS A 58 -7.45 12.38 -10.66
N SER A 59 -7.37 12.30 -9.34
CA SER A 59 -6.42 13.08 -8.56
C SER A 59 -5.08 12.37 -8.46
N VAL A 60 -5.10 11.06 -8.21
CA VAL A 60 -3.90 10.22 -8.19
C VAL A 60 -4.15 9.04 -9.13
N PRO A 61 -3.45 8.99 -10.27
CA PRO A 61 -3.68 7.92 -11.25
C PRO A 61 -3.44 6.54 -10.67
N VAL A 62 -4.34 5.61 -11.01
CA VAL A 62 -4.28 4.23 -10.52
C VAL A 62 -3.02 3.51 -10.98
N GLU A 63 -2.41 3.94 -12.08
CA GLU A 63 -1.17 3.35 -12.61
C GLU A 63 -0.05 3.34 -11.58
N GLY A 64 0.01 4.35 -10.72
CA GLY A 64 1.02 4.41 -9.67
C GLY A 64 0.95 3.22 -8.73
N SER A 65 -0.26 2.86 -8.30
CA SER A 65 -0.45 1.68 -7.44
C SER A 65 -0.22 0.38 -8.20
N ARG A 66 -0.61 0.31 -9.46
CA ARG A 66 -0.36 -0.87 -10.29
C ARG A 66 1.14 -1.13 -10.47
N GLU A 67 1.91 -0.07 -10.70
CA GLU A 67 3.36 -0.18 -10.85
C GLU A 67 4.04 -0.52 -9.53
N ALA A 68 3.54 0.03 -8.42
CA ALA A 68 4.04 -0.32 -7.10
C ALA A 68 3.86 -1.81 -6.81
N TYR A 69 2.68 -2.34 -7.13
CA TYR A 69 2.41 -3.76 -6.97
C TYR A 69 3.38 -4.62 -7.79
N LYS A 70 3.57 -4.26 -9.06
CA LYS A 70 4.48 -5.00 -9.94
C LYS A 70 5.91 -4.99 -9.41
N ALA A 71 6.38 -3.84 -8.95
CA ALA A 71 7.74 -3.69 -8.44
C ALA A 71 7.95 -4.51 -7.17
N LEU A 72 6.98 -4.47 -6.25
CA LEU A 72 7.06 -5.24 -5.01
C LEU A 72 7.00 -6.75 -5.27
N LYS A 73 6.14 -7.17 -6.19
CA LYS A 73 6.07 -8.57 -6.61
C LYS A 73 7.39 -9.05 -7.17
N ALA A 74 7.99 -8.23 -8.04
CA ALA A 74 9.27 -8.56 -8.65
C ALA A 74 10.41 -8.63 -7.64
N ALA A 75 10.31 -7.86 -6.56
CA ALA A 75 11.30 -7.88 -5.48
C ALA A 75 11.09 -9.02 -4.49
N GLY A 76 10.01 -9.78 -4.63
CA GLY A 76 9.72 -10.90 -3.75
C GLY A 76 8.94 -10.53 -2.50
N ALA A 77 8.34 -9.34 -2.45
CA ALA A 77 7.56 -8.88 -1.30
C ALA A 77 6.22 -9.60 -1.21
N ASP A 78 5.70 -9.70 0.02
CA ASP A 78 4.33 -10.14 0.28
C ASP A 78 3.41 -8.95 0.04
N VAL A 79 2.74 -8.91 -1.10
CA VAL A 79 1.93 -7.77 -1.51
C VAL A 79 0.62 -8.23 -2.15
N GLU A 80 -0.48 -7.62 -1.70
CA GLU A 80 -1.78 -7.74 -2.34
C GLU A 80 -2.19 -6.38 -2.89
N TYR A 81 -2.84 -6.37 -4.03
CA TYR A 81 -3.38 -5.16 -4.63
C TYR A 81 -4.87 -5.31 -4.88
N ILE A 82 -5.65 -4.41 -4.35
CA ILE A 82 -7.11 -4.39 -4.50
C ILE A 82 -7.50 -3.12 -5.23
N GLU A 83 -8.06 -3.27 -6.42
CA GLU A 83 -8.52 -2.16 -7.26
C GLU A 83 -10.04 -2.13 -7.25
N PHE A 84 -10.61 -0.97 -6.95
CA PHE A 84 -12.06 -0.81 -6.91
C PHE A 84 -12.56 -0.21 -8.23
N ALA A 85 -13.30 -1.00 -9.00
CA ALA A 85 -13.84 -0.57 -10.29
C ALA A 85 -14.82 0.59 -10.12
N GLY A 86 -14.66 1.63 -10.94
CA GLY A 86 -15.52 2.81 -10.91
C GLY A 86 -15.33 3.70 -9.69
N CYS A 87 -14.39 3.41 -8.82
CA CYS A 87 -14.16 4.20 -7.61
C CYS A 87 -13.21 5.35 -7.91
N THR A 88 -13.57 6.55 -7.43
CA THR A 88 -12.77 7.75 -7.58
C THR A 88 -11.76 7.88 -6.44
N HIS A 89 -11.32 9.11 -6.15
CA HIS A 89 -10.30 9.35 -5.11
C HIS A 89 -10.77 9.01 -3.69
N ASN A 90 -12.03 8.66 -3.51
CA ASN A 90 -12.57 8.28 -2.20
C ASN A 90 -12.46 6.78 -1.92
N SER A 91 -11.47 6.10 -2.48
CA SER A 91 -11.27 4.66 -2.29
C SER A 91 -11.02 4.26 -0.83
N TRP A 92 -10.78 5.20 0.07
CA TRP A 92 -10.67 4.90 1.50
C TRP A 92 -11.96 4.29 2.07
N ASN A 93 -13.14 4.69 1.59
CA ASN A 93 -14.39 4.12 2.07
C ASN A 93 -14.47 2.59 1.84
N PRO A 94 -14.38 2.10 0.60
CA PRO A 94 -14.39 0.65 0.39
C PRO A 94 -13.15 -0.04 0.97
N ALA A 95 -12.01 0.65 1.07
CA ALA A 95 -10.81 0.07 1.64
C ALA A 95 -11.01 -0.23 3.14
N PHE A 96 -11.49 0.75 3.91
CA PHE A 96 -11.73 0.54 5.34
C PHE A 96 -12.85 -0.45 5.61
N ASN A 97 -13.76 -0.63 4.67
CA ASN A 97 -14.84 -1.60 4.79
C ASN A 97 -14.49 -2.95 4.15
N TYR A 98 -13.28 -3.09 3.63
CA TYR A 98 -12.84 -4.33 3.03
C TYR A 98 -12.83 -5.45 4.07
N PRO A 99 -13.33 -6.64 3.73
CA PRO A 99 -13.35 -7.75 4.70
C PRO A 99 -11.96 -8.02 5.26
N ASP A 100 -11.90 -8.25 6.55
CA ASP A 100 -10.69 -8.54 7.32
C ASP A 100 -9.59 -7.46 7.29
N PHE A 101 -9.94 -6.21 6.95
CA PHE A 101 -8.96 -5.12 6.86
C PHE A 101 -8.04 -5.08 8.09
N MET A 102 -8.62 -4.93 9.28
CA MET A 102 -7.83 -4.84 10.51
C MET A 102 -7.25 -6.19 10.93
N LYS A 103 -7.98 -7.29 10.68
CA LYS A 103 -7.47 -8.63 10.98
C LYS A 103 -6.20 -8.94 10.21
N TRP A 104 -6.17 -8.61 8.93
CA TRP A 104 -4.98 -8.81 8.12
C TRP A 104 -3.81 -8.02 8.70
N LEU A 105 -4.04 -6.76 9.04
CA LEU A 105 -2.99 -5.87 9.54
C LEU A 105 -2.37 -6.43 10.82
N PHE A 106 -3.20 -6.84 11.77
CA PHE A 106 -2.73 -7.30 13.08
C PHE A 106 -2.07 -8.68 13.05
N LYS A 107 -2.20 -9.41 11.96
CA LYS A 107 -1.50 -10.68 11.77
C LYS A 107 -0.04 -10.49 11.36
N GLN A 108 0.30 -9.33 10.84
CA GLN A 108 1.62 -9.13 10.26
C GLN A 108 2.68 -8.91 11.34
N ARG A 109 3.86 -9.39 11.05
CA ARG A 109 5.05 -9.27 11.90
C ARG A 109 6.22 -8.88 11.01
N SER A 110 7.15 -8.08 11.53
CA SER A 110 8.37 -7.81 10.78
C SER A 110 9.26 -9.05 10.76
N HIS A 111 9.99 -9.17 9.71
CA HIS A 111 10.91 -10.28 9.50
C HIS A 111 12.17 -10.17 10.32
#